data_bad3f52bf1810441dbc9fa7614aec15e
#
_entry.id   bad3f52bf1810441dbc9fa7614aec15e
#
_cell.length_a   1.000
_cell.length_b   1.000
_cell.length_c   1.000
_cell.angle_alpha   90.00
_cell.angle_beta   90.00
_cell.angle_gamma   90.00
#
_symmetry.space_group_name_H-M   'P 1'
#
loop_
_entity.id
_entity.type
_entity.pdbx_description
1 polymer ?
#
loop_
_entity_poly.entity_id
_entity_poly.type
_entity_poly.pdbx_seq_one_letter_code
_entity_poly.pdbx_strand_id
1 'polypeptide(L)'
;MKKIITILMLILSTLSFAAKKLYVGTNAEFKPYEYLENNKMVGFDIELMELLGKELGYEIKWQDMSFDGLLPALQMKKIDTVIAGMSATPEREKAVSFSIPYVFFEGGHDVIVNDKSSFKKKEDLKGKTIGVQLGSIQEQFAKDNGSIPKLYNNFTEALLDLQNQKIDAVIIAEVSGKEYLKTMKGIKKIDTIKDKLPNASIAFRKTDAKLAKEFSDTILKLKNSPEYAKLVKKYFPEHYDNFIASLKKNK
;
A
#
# COMPACT_ATOMS: atom_id res chain seq x y z
N MET A 1 25.97 63.40 32.10
CA MET A 1 25.90 62.74 30.77
C MET A 1 25.43 61.30 30.95
N LYS A 2 24.16 61.12 30.71
CA LYS A 2 23.52 59.76 30.85
C LYS A 2 23.75 58.99 29.58
N LYS A 3 24.47 57.85 29.64
CA LYS A 3 24.62 56.93 28.50
C LYS A 3 23.33 56.10 28.44
N ILE A 4 22.55 56.31 27.36
CA ILE A 4 21.40 55.49 27.01
C ILE A 4 21.96 54.27 26.28
N ILE A 5 21.94 53.13 26.94
CA ILE A 5 22.24 51.83 26.34
C ILE A 5 20.96 51.36 25.67
N THR A 6 20.88 51.50 24.37
CA THR A 6 19.79 50.92 23.56
C THR A 6 20.06 49.44 23.37
N ILE A 7 19.36 48.60 24.12
CA ILE A 7 19.32 47.16 23.97
C ILE A 7 18.43 46.89 22.77
N LEU A 8 19.05 46.63 21.62
CA LEU A 8 18.36 46.12 20.42
C LEU A 8 18.05 44.64 20.66
N MET A 9 16.86 44.37 21.18
CA MET A 9 16.33 43.01 21.24
C MET A 9 16.09 42.53 19.80
N LEU A 10 17.01 41.73 19.29
CA LEU A 10 16.78 40.92 18.08
C LEU A 10 15.71 39.88 18.45
N ILE A 11 14.46 40.19 18.14
CA ILE A 11 13.39 39.21 18.11
C ILE A 11 13.69 38.33 16.89
N LEU A 12 14.44 37.25 17.10
CA LEU A 12 14.43 36.12 16.18
C LEU A 12 13.02 35.52 16.24
N SER A 13 12.13 36.05 15.42
CA SER A 13 10.88 35.39 15.08
C SER A 13 11.26 34.12 14.32
N THR A 14 11.38 33.01 15.06
CA THR A 14 11.32 31.69 14.46
C THR A 14 9.96 31.60 13.80
N LEU A 15 9.89 31.88 12.51
CA LEU A 15 8.75 31.53 11.70
C LEU A 15 8.65 30.01 11.77
N SER A 16 7.94 29.53 12.80
CA SER A 16 7.47 28.15 12.83
C SER A 16 6.49 28.04 11.67
N PHE A 17 6.97 27.64 10.51
CA PHE A 17 6.09 27.21 9.42
C PHE A 17 5.34 26.00 9.97
N ALA A 18 4.09 26.25 10.42
CA ALA A 18 3.21 25.14 10.75
C ALA A 18 3.15 24.21 9.53
N ALA A 19 3.59 22.96 9.70
CA ALA A 19 3.61 21.99 8.63
C ALA A 19 2.20 21.93 7.99
N LYS A 20 2.14 21.99 6.68
CA LYS A 20 0.88 21.92 5.95
C LYS A 20 0.28 20.54 6.16
N LYS A 21 -0.97 20.47 6.60
CA LYS A 21 -1.67 19.19 6.77
C LYS A 21 -1.91 18.53 5.42
N LEU A 22 -1.65 17.22 5.34
CA LEU A 22 -1.95 16.38 4.19
C LEU A 22 -2.85 15.21 4.65
N TYR A 23 -4.07 15.16 4.14
CA TYR A 23 -5.02 14.10 4.45
C TYR A 23 -4.77 12.90 3.56
N VAL A 24 -4.36 11.79 4.14
CA VAL A 24 -3.92 10.58 3.46
C VAL A 24 -4.92 9.45 3.69
N GLY A 25 -5.54 8.96 2.61
CA GLY A 25 -6.40 7.79 2.67
C GLY A 25 -5.60 6.50 2.61
N THR A 26 -6.01 5.52 3.42
CA THR A 26 -5.44 4.16 3.43
C THR A 26 -6.52 3.16 3.82
N ASN A 27 -6.24 1.85 3.68
CA ASN A 27 -7.10 0.78 4.18
C ASN A 27 -6.29 -0.12 5.12
N ALA A 28 -6.33 0.16 6.41
CA ALA A 28 -5.46 -0.43 7.43
C ALA A 28 -5.77 -1.90 7.76
N GLU A 29 -5.93 -2.73 6.72
CA GLU A 29 -6.22 -4.17 6.78
C GLU A 29 -5.33 -5.01 5.85
N PHE A 30 -4.22 -4.42 5.33
CA PHE A 30 -3.39 -5.03 4.30
C PHE A 30 -1.94 -5.19 4.75
N LYS A 31 -1.69 -6.12 5.69
CA LYS A 31 -0.36 -6.45 6.21
C LYS A 31 0.54 -7.04 5.09
N PRO A 32 1.82 -6.63 4.96
CA PRO A 32 2.59 -5.74 5.84
C PRO A 32 2.59 -4.25 5.40
N TYR A 33 1.77 -3.86 4.40
CA TYR A 33 1.73 -2.49 3.90
C TYR A 33 1.11 -1.52 4.90
N GLU A 34 -0.17 -1.72 5.27
CA GLU A 34 -0.90 -0.92 6.25
C GLU A 34 -1.86 -1.81 7.04
N TYR A 35 -1.77 -1.76 8.35
CA TYR A 35 -2.62 -2.56 9.23
C TYR A 35 -2.72 -1.96 10.63
N LEU A 36 -3.73 -2.41 11.38
CA LEU A 36 -3.87 -2.04 12.78
C LEU A 36 -3.10 -3.03 13.67
N GLU A 37 -2.26 -2.49 14.54
CA GLU A 37 -1.61 -3.21 15.62
C GLU A 37 -1.79 -2.42 16.92
N ASN A 38 -2.44 -3.03 17.92
CA ASN A 38 -2.79 -2.34 19.19
C ASN A 38 -3.52 -1.02 18.97
N ASN A 39 -4.49 -0.98 18.08
CA ASN A 39 -5.27 0.20 17.66
C ASN A 39 -4.43 1.36 17.06
N LYS A 40 -3.23 1.07 16.60
CA LYS A 40 -2.39 2.04 15.87
C LYS A 40 -2.21 1.57 14.45
N MET A 41 -2.31 2.47 13.50
CA MET A 41 -1.93 2.19 12.12
C MET A 41 -0.42 2.06 12.04
N VAL A 42 0.04 0.94 11.50
CA VAL A 42 1.44 0.60 11.29
C VAL A 42 1.59 -0.08 9.93
N GLY A 43 2.82 -0.22 9.47
CA GLY A 43 3.12 -0.90 8.21
C GLY A 43 4.09 -0.09 7.35
N PHE A 44 4.49 -0.71 6.25
CA PHE A 44 5.43 -0.12 5.31
C PHE A 44 4.92 1.21 4.74
N ASP A 45 3.66 1.23 4.29
CA ASP A 45 3.02 2.41 3.70
C ASP A 45 2.88 3.55 4.71
N ILE A 46 2.55 3.20 5.96
CA ILE A 46 2.42 4.17 7.05
C ILE A 46 3.76 4.84 7.32
N GLU A 47 4.82 4.06 7.56
CA GLU A 47 6.14 4.61 7.87
C GLU A 47 6.78 5.32 6.67
N LEU A 48 6.56 4.82 5.46
CA LEU A 48 7.03 5.48 4.24
C LEU A 48 6.34 6.83 4.04
N MET A 49 5.01 6.91 4.21
CA MET A 49 4.27 8.16 4.06
C MET A 49 4.66 9.20 5.11
N GLU A 50 4.90 8.79 6.36
CA GLU A 50 5.42 9.69 7.40
C GLU A 50 6.81 10.22 7.04
N LEU A 51 7.67 9.37 6.47
CA LEU A 51 9.01 9.77 6.00
C LEU A 51 8.91 10.76 4.82
N LEU A 52 8.05 10.48 3.83
CA LEU A 52 7.79 11.38 2.70
C LEU A 52 7.22 12.72 3.18
N GLY A 53 6.26 12.69 4.10
CA GLY A 53 5.65 13.87 4.69
C GLY A 53 6.70 14.75 5.39
N LYS A 54 7.58 14.14 6.17
CA LYS A 54 8.68 14.83 6.84
C LYS A 54 9.63 15.52 5.84
N GLU A 55 10.03 14.81 4.78
CA GLU A 55 10.92 15.37 3.75
C GLU A 55 10.28 16.53 2.97
N LEU A 56 8.97 16.48 2.76
CA LEU A 56 8.19 17.48 2.02
C LEU A 56 7.58 18.58 2.90
N GLY A 57 7.73 18.50 4.23
CA GLY A 57 7.21 19.50 5.17
C GLY A 57 5.69 19.38 5.41
N TYR A 58 5.11 18.18 5.26
CA TYR A 58 3.72 17.91 5.56
C TYR A 58 3.53 17.25 6.93
N GLU A 59 2.44 17.60 7.63
CA GLU A 59 1.88 16.85 8.75
C GLU A 59 0.84 15.87 8.22
N ILE A 60 1.11 14.57 8.31
CA ILE A 60 0.22 13.53 7.80
C ILE A 60 -1.00 13.39 8.70
N LYS A 61 -2.19 13.38 8.08
CA LYS A 61 -3.49 13.15 8.72
C LYS A 61 -4.15 11.93 8.10
N TRP A 62 -4.03 10.80 8.76
CA TRP A 62 -4.55 9.53 8.28
C TRP A 62 -6.07 9.47 8.27
N GLN A 63 -6.62 8.88 7.22
CA GLN A 63 -8.04 8.57 7.04
C GLN A 63 -8.16 7.10 6.62
N ASP A 64 -8.53 6.24 7.57
CA ASP A 64 -8.78 4.83 7.32
C ASP A 64 -10.18 4.64 6.76
N MET A 65 -10.30 3.91 5.65
CA MET A 65 -11.57 3.60 4.99
C MET A 65 -11.47 2.35 4.11
N SER A 66 -12.61 1.86 3.62
CA SER A 66 -12.64 0.72 2.69
C SER A 66 -11.84 1.02 1.41
N PHE A 67 -11.15 -0.01 0.87
CA PHE A 67 -10.26 0.14 -0.28
C PHE A 67 -10.96 0.71 -1.52
N ASP A 68 -12.16 0.24 -1.83
CA ASP A 68 -12.99 0.73 -2.95
C ASP A 68 -13.44 2.18 -2.77
N GLY A 69 -13.51 2.67 -1.53
CA GLY A 69 -13.86 4.06 -1.20
C GLY A 69 -12.72 5.06 -1.39
N LEU A 70 -11.46 4.62 -1.47
CA LEU A 70 -10.28 5.50 -1.48
C LEU A 70 -10.25 6.45 -2.68
N LEU A 71 -10.34 5.93 -3.91
CA LEU A 71 -10.28 6.77 -5.11
C LEU A 71 -11.50 7.71 -5.25
N PRO A 72 -12.74 7.29 -4.97
CA PRO A 72 -13.87 8.20 -4.84
C PRO A 72 -13.65 9.33 -3.81
N ALA A 73 -13.15 9.02 -2.61
CA ALA A 73 -12.86 10.02 -1.59
C ALA A 73 -11.79 11.04 -2.04
N LEU A 74 -10.76 10.57 -2.76
CA LEU A 74 -9.73 11.40 -3.37
C LEU A 74 -10.33 12.37 -4.40
N GLN A 75 -11.17 11.86 -5.31
CA GLN A 75 -11.85 12.68 -6.34
C GLN A 75 -12.78 13.71 -5.72
N MET A 76 -13.49 13.35 -4.65
CA MET A 76 -14.39 14.27 -3.91
C MET A 76 -13.64 15.25 -2.98
N LYS A 77 -12.29 15.25 -2.99
CA LYS A 77 -11.44 16.11 -2.14
C LYS A 77 -11.64 15.91 -0.63
N LYS A 78 -12.11 14.74 -0.22
CA LYS A 78 -12.18 14.36 1.22
C LYS A 78 -10.81 14.00 1.79
N ILE A 79 -9.91 13.55 0.92
CA ILE A 79 -8.51 13.27 1.17
C ILE A 79 -7.66 13.89 0.06
N ASP A 80 -6.36 14.07 0.30
CA ASP A 80 -5.44 14.71 -0.64
C ASP A 80 -4.64 13.69 -1.46
N THR A 81 -4.41 12.50 -0.90
CA THR A 81 -3.66 11.44 -1.54
C THR A 81 -4.05 10.08 -0.97
N VAL A 82 -3.68 9.00 -1.66
CA VAL A 82 -3.91 7.62 -1.23
C VAL A 82 -2.61 6.84 -1.28
N ILE A 83 -2.31 6.12 -0.19
CA ILE A 83 -1.29 5.08 -0.14
C ILE A 83 -1.92 3.84 0.51
N ALA A 84 -1.98 2.72 -0.22
CA ALA A 84 -2.72 1.53 0.20
C ALA A 84 -2.30 0.27 -0.59
N GLY A 85 -1.01 0.01 -0.76
CA GLY A 85 -0.51 -1.09 -1.57
C GLY A 85 -1.05 -1.08 -3.02
N MET A 86 -1.51 0.07 -3.50
CA MET A 86 -2.33 0.22 -4.70
C MET A 86 -1.48 0.26 -5.97
N SER A 87 -1.72 -0.66 -6.91
CA SER A 87 -1.11 -0.65 -8.25
C SER A 87 -1.75 0.41 -9.14
N ALA A 88 -0.92 1.10 -9.95
CA ALA A 88 -1.34 2.04 -10.97
C ALA A 88 -1.83 1.27 -12.23
N THR A 89 -3.08 0.81 -12.21
CA THR A 89 -3.65 0.12 -13.38
C THR A 89 -4.12 1.14 -14.42
N PRO A 90 -4.14 0.77 -15.73
CA PRO A 90 -4.66 1.66 -16.79
C PRO A 90 -6.07 2.16 -16.51
N GLU A 91 -6.91 1.36 -15.85
CA GLU A 91 -8.28 1.77 -15.48
C GLU A 91 -8.27 2.88 -14.42
N ARG A 92 -7.46 2.71 -13.36
CA ARG A 92 -7.32 3.70 -12.30
C ARG A 92 -6.68 5.00 -12.82
N GLU A 93 -5.71 4.88 -13.74
CA GLU A 93 -5.05 6.02 -14.36
C GLU A 93 -5.98 6.89 -15.21
N LYS A 94 -7.14 6.40 -15.65
CA LYS A 94 -8.16 7.26 -16.29
C LYS A 94 -8.73 8.28 -15.31
N ALA A 95 -8.87 7.92 -14.05
CA ALA A 95 -9.54 8.70 -13.01
C ALA A 95 -8.59 9.54 -12.15
N VAL A 96 -7.37 9.05 -11.90
CA VAL A 96 -6.39 9.67 -10.99
C VAL A 96 -5.00 9.67 -11.62
N SER A 97 -4.05 10.39 -11.00
CA SER A 97 -2.62 10.33 -11.31
C SER A 97 -1.90 9.50 -10.25
N PHE A 98 -0.79 8.90 -10.61
CA PHE A 98 0.04 8.14 -9.66
C PHE A 98 1.45 8.71 -9.59
N SER A 99 2.09 8.50 -8.46
CA SER A 99 3.56 8.61 -8.35
C SER A 99 4.23 7.50 -9.14
N ILE A 100 5.54 7.55 -9.26
CA ILE A 100 6.32 6.35 -9.56
C ILE A 100 6.04 5.28 -8.50
N PRO A 101 6.21 3.98 -8.81
CA PRO A 101 6.11 2.93 -7.80
C PRO A 101 7.06 3.18 -6.63
N TYR A 102 6.57 2.96 -5.41
CA TYR A 102 7.38 3.06 -4.21
C TYR A 102 7.89 1.70 -3.70
N VAL A 103 7.42 0.59 -4.27
CA VAL A 103 7.94 -0.76 -4.08
C VAL A 103 8.79 -1.14 -5.29
N PHE A 104 10.01 -1.63 -5.07
CA PHE A 104 11.01 -1.86 -6.11
C PHE A 104 11.44 -3.33 -6.23
N PHE A 105 10.58 -4.26 -5.86
CA PHE A 105 10.77 -5.70 -6.04
C PHE A 105 9.52 -6.31 -6.67
N GLU A 106 9.72 -7.41 -7.38
CA GLU A 106 8.61 -8.12 -8.03
C GLU A 106 7.75 -8.82 -6.97
N GLY A 107 6.45 -8.85 -7.20
CA GLY A 107 5.46 -9.55 -6.42
C GLY A 107 4.58 -10.44 -7.29
N GLY A 108 3.56 -11.01 -6.68
CA GLY A 108 2.52 -11.80 -7.33
C GLY A 108 1.28 -11.87 -6.44
N HIS A 109 0.34 -12.72 -6.83
CA HIS A 109 -0.90 -12.92 -6.10
C HIS A 109 -1.09 -14.40 -5.82
N ASP A 110 -1.08 -14.76 -4.55
CA ASP A 110 -1.26 -16.13 -4.12
C ASP A 110 -2.72 -16.56 -4.26
N VAL A 111 -2.89 -17.77 -4.75
CA VAL A 111 -4.15 -18.49 -4.77
C VAL A 111 -4.16 -19.42 -3.56
N ILE A 112 -5.00 -19.09 -2.59
CA ILE A 112 -5.11 -19.81 -1.32
C ILE A 112 -6.42 -20.58 -1.29
N VAL A 113 -6.37 -21.85 -0.89
CA VAL A 113 -7.52 -22.74 -0.76
C VAL A 113 -7.57 -23.36 0.63
N ASN A 114 -8.70 -23.97 1.00
CA ASN A 114 -8.77 -24.80 2.19
C ASN A 114 -7.77 -25.97 2.07
N ASP A 115 -7.11 -26.36 3.15
CA ASP A 115 -6.08 -27.43 3.17
C ASP A 115 -6.62 -28.80 2.71
N LYS A 116 -7.92 -29.05 2.91
CA LYS A 116 -8.65 -30.25 2.48
C LYS A 116 -9.04 -30.20 0.99
N SER A 117 -8.85 -29.05 0.32
CA SER A 117 -9.21 -28.91 -1.09
C SER A 117 -8.36 -29.79 -1.98
N SER A 118 -8.99 -30.36 -3.02
CA SER A 118 -8.35 -31.11 -4.08
C SER A 118 -7.73 -30.24 -5.19
N PHE A 119 -8.03 -28.94 -5.23
CA PHE A 119 -7.50 -28.01 -6.23
C PHE A 119 -5.96 -27.90 -6.14
N LYS A 120 -5.30 -27.84 -7.30
CA LYS A 120 -3.84 -27.84 -7.41
C LYS A 120 -3.29 -26.59 -8.08
N LYS A 121 -4.10 -25.92 -8.92
CA LYS A 121 -3.71 -24.74 -9.72
C LYS A 121 -4.91 -23.85 -9.95
N LYS A 122 -4.68 -22.62 -10.37
CA LYS A 122 -5.73 -21.62 -10.58
C LYS A 122 -6.78 -22.03 -11.63
N GLU A 123 -6.38 -22.82 -12.64
CA GLU A 123 -7.31 -23.30 -13.68
C GLU A 123 -8.40 -24.22 -13.13
N ASP A 124 -8.15 -24.90 -12.00
CA ASP A 124 -9.14 -25.77 -11.33
C ASP A 124 -10.28 -24.96 -10.71
N LEU A 125 -10.11 -23.65 -10.63
CA LEU A 125 -11.07 -22.72 -9.98
C LEU A 125 -12.07 -22.10 -10.96
N LYS A 126 -12.06 -22.49 -12.24
CA LYS A 126 -13.06 -22.03 -13.20
C LYS A 126 -14.48 -22.40 -12.74
N GLY A 127 -15.37 -21.40 -12.69
CA GLY A 127 -16.74 -21.57 -12.18
C GLY A 127 -16.84 -21.70 -10.66
N LYS A 128 -15.72 -21.59 -9.91
CA LYS A 128 -15.67 -21.65 -8.45
C LYS A 128 -15.79 -20.26 -7.83
N THR A 129 -16.25 -20.21 -6.57
CA THR A 129 -16.40 -18.97 -5.82
C THR A 129 -15.07 -18.54 -5.19
N ILE A 130 -14.57 -17.37 -5.58
CA ILE A 130 -13.29 -16.84 -5.11
C ILE A 130 -13.51 -15.58 -4.29
N GLY A 131 -13.03 -15.57 -3.05
CA GLY A 131 -12.99 -14.39 -2.19
C GLY A 131 -11.91 -13.42 -2.67
N VAL A 132 -12.30 -12.18 -2.87
CA VAL A 132 -11.42 -11.07 -3.27
C VAL A 132 -11.86 -9.79 -2.60
N GLN A 133 -10.94 -8.85 -2.40
CA GLN A 133 -11.30 -7.54 -1.87
C GLN A 133 -12.00 -6.71 -2.95
N LEU A 134 -13.08 -6.02 -2.56
CA LEU A 134 -13.86 -5.15 -3.44
C LEU A 134 -12.97 -4.04 -4.04
N GLY A 135 -13.05 -3.87 -5.37
CA GLY A 135 -12.29 -2.86 -6.11
C GLY A 135 -10.80 -3.19 -6.29
N SER A 136 -10.35 -4.37 -5.85
CA SER A 136 -8.96 -4.82 -6.02
C SER A 136 -8.69 -5.40 -7.41
N ILE A 137 -7.40 -5.50 -7.77
CA ILE A 137 -7.00 -6.18 -9.02
C ILE A 137 -7.24 -7.69 -8.96
N GLN A 138 -7.30 -8.28 -7.78
CA GLN A 138 -7.61 -9.69 -7.58
C GLN A 138 -9.04 -10.03 -8.01
N GLU A 139 -9.96 -9.07 -7.91
CA GLU A 139 -11.32 -9.22 -8.46
C GLU A 139 -11.28 -9.42 -9.98
N GLN A 140 -10.43 -8.67 -10.70
CA GLN A 140 -10.27 -8.84 -12.15
C GLN A 140 -9.62 -10.18 -12.47
N PHE A 141 -8.60 -10.60 -11.72
CA PHE A 141 -7.97 -11.92 -11.93
C PHE A 141 -8.95 -13.08 -11.75
N ALA A 142 -9.86 -13.00 -10.77
CA ALA A 142 -10.90 -14.00 -10.60
C ALA A 142 -11.84 -14.07 -11.80
N LYS A 143 -12.28 -12.90 -12.33
CA LYS A 143 -13.11 -12.82 -13.54
C LYS A 143 -12.40 -13.36 -14.77
N ASP A 144 -11.15 -12.99 -14.98
CA ASP A 144 -10.34 -13.42 -16.14
C ASP A 144 -10.08 -14.94 -16.13
N ASN A 145 -9.99 -15.53 -14.95
CA ASN A 145 -9.90 -16.99 -14.78
C ASN A 145 -11.23 -17.71 -15.02
N GLY A 146 -12.33 -16.98 -15.25
CA GLY A 146 -13.69 -17.54 -15.38
C GLY A 146 -14.26 -18.05 -14.04
N SER A 147 -13.77 -17.54 -12.93
CA SER A 147 -14.27 -17.79 -11.59
C SER A 147 -15.38 -16.81 -11.20
N ILE A 148 -16.09 -17.08 -10.11
CA ILE A 148 -17.16 -16.22 -9.58
C ILE A 148 -16.58 -15.44 -8.40
N PRO A 149 -16.31 -14.12 -8.51
CA PRO A 149 -15.79 -13.35 -7.40
C PRO A 149 -16.88 -13.13 -6.33
N LYS A 150 -16.55 -13.45 -5.07
CA LYS A 150 -17.31 -13.01 -3.90
C LYS A 150 -16.52 -11.86 -3.25
N LEU A 151 -17.17 -10.69 -3.18
CA LEU A 151 -16.54 -9.45 -2.76
C LEU A 151 -16.56 -9.32 -1.24
N TYR A 152 -15.44 -8.93 -0.66
CA TYR A 152 -15.26 -8.68 0.77
C TYR A 152 -14.65 -7.30 0.98
N ASN A 153 -14.92 -6.69 2.13
CA ASN A 153 -14.28 -5.44 2.49
C ASN A 153 -12.79 -5.65 2.84
N ASN A 154 -12.46 -6.82 3.41
CA ASN A 154 -11.11 -7.18 3.82
C ASN A 154 -10.80 -8.66 3.60
N PHE A 155 -9.51 -8.98 3.58
CA PHE A 155 -9.05 -10.36 3.36
C PHE A 155 -9.25 -11.28 4.56
N THR A 156 -9.33 -10.75 5.77
CA THR A 156 -9.56 -11.55 6.97
C THR A 156 -10.93 -12.24 6.88
N GLU A 157 -11.98 -11.52 6.51
CA GLU A 157 -13.32 -12.07 6.31
C GLU A 157 -13.35 -13.12 5.20
N ALA A 158 -12.68 -12.85 4.06
CA ALA A 158 -12.58 -13.81 2.96
C ALA A 158 -11.89 -15.11 3.39
N LEU A 159 -10.78 -15.01 4.13
CA LEU A 159 -10.02 -16.17 4.61
C LEU A 159 -10.76 -16.94 5.69
N LEU A 160 -11.55 -16.29 6.54
CA LEU A 160 -12.44 -16.97 7.49
C LEU A 160 -13.54 -17.76 6.77
N ASP A 161 -14.14 -17.19 5.73
CA ASP A 161 -15.13 -17.89 4.90
C ASP A 161 -14.49 -19.05 4.12
N LEU A 162 -13.24 -18.90 3.66
CA LEU A 162 -12.47 -19.99 3.06
C LEU A 162 -12.21 -21.13 4.05
N GLN A 163 -11.77 -20.79 5.26
CA GLN A 163 -11.52 -21.75 6.34
C GLN A 163 -12.78 -22.55 6.68
N ASN A 164 -13.93 -21.89 6.67
CA ASN A 164 -15.24 -22.48 6.89
C ASN A 164 -15.85 -23.12 5.62
N GLN A 165 -15.10 -23.23 4.53
CA GLN A 165 -15.53 -23.84 3.25
C GLN A 165 -16.79 -23.21 2.63
N LYS A 166 -17.05 -21.93 2.90
CA LYS A 166 -18.15 -21.16 2.29
C LYS A 166 -17.77 -20.58 0.91
N ILE A 167 -16.48 -20.57 0.58
CA ILE A 167 -15.91 -20.22 -0.71
C ILE A 167 -14.79 -21.22 -1.05
N ASP A 168 -14.42 -21.29 -2.33
CA ASP A 168 -13.49 -22.30 -2.83
C ASP A 168 -12.03 -21.85 -2.71
N ALA A 169 -11.75 -20.56 -2.88
CA ALA A 169 -10.41 -19.98 -2.81
C ALA A 169 -10.43 -18.50 -2.42
N VAL A 170 -9.26 -17.95 -2.13
CA VAL A 170 -8.98 -16.50 -2.01
C VAL A 170 -7.79 -16.17 -2.89
N ILE A 171 -7.86 -15.04 -3.63
CA ILE A 171 -6.71 -14.46 -4.32
C ILE A 171 -6.28 -13.23 -3.53
N ILE A 172 -5.01 -13.18 -3.12
CA ILE A 172 -4.44 -12.13 -2.28
C ILE A 172 -2.99 -11.84 -2.71
N ALA A 173 -2.49 -10.63 -2.50
CA ALA A 173 -1.09 -10.34 -2.78
C ALA A 173 -0.15 -11.30 -2.02
N GLU A 174 0.90 -11.78 -2.70
CA GLU A 174 1.81 -12.82 -2.20
C GLU A 174 2.40 -12.48 -0.82
N VAL A 175 2.82 -11.23 -0.62
CA VAL A 175 3.40 -10.80 0.66
C VAL A 175 2.38 -10.86 1.80
N SER A 176 1.12 -10.50 1.55
CA SER A 176 0.04 -10.58 2.53
C SER A 176 -0.42 -12.02 2.73
N GLY A 177 -0.52 -12.81 1.65
CA GLY A 177 -0.83 -14.23 1.72
C GLY A 177 0.14 -15.00 2.62
N LYS A 178 1.44 -14.70 2.50
CA LYS A 178 2.47 -15.29 3.39
C LYS A 178 2.23 -15.00 4.87
N GLU A 179 1.80 -13.80 5.22
CA GLU A 179 1.51 -13.45 6.62
C GLU A 179 0.31 -14.23 7.17
N TYR A 180 -0.76 -14.37 6.39
CA TYR A 180 -1.90 -15.19 6.79
C TYR A 180 -1.56 -16.68 6.88
N LEU A 181 -0.78 -17.22 5.93
CA LEU A 181 -0.36 -18.63 5.95
C LEU A 181 0.52 -18.98 7.15
N LYS A 182 1.24 -18.02 7.74
CA LYS A 182 2.01 -18.22 8.99
C LYS A 182 1.10 -18.36 10.22
N THR A 183 -0.05 -17.69 10.22
CA THR A 183 -0.89 -17.51 11.42
C THR A 183 -2.21 -18.29 11.37
N MET A 184 -2.78 -18.48 10.18
CA MET A 184 -4.03 -19.21 9.98
C MET A 184 -3.77 -20.66 9.62
N LYS A 185 -4.40 -21.59 10.35
CA LYS A 185 -4.40 -23.03 10.04
C LYS A 185 -5.57 -23.37 9.11
N GLY A 186 -5.51 -24.52 8.44
CA GLY A 186 -6.60 -25.02 7.60
C GLY A 186 -6.67 -24.39 6.20
N ILE A 187 -5.65 -23.65 5.80
CA ILE A 187 -5.51 -23.07 4.47
C ILE A 187 -4.12 -23.35 3.90
N LYS A 188 -4.02 -23.43 2.57
CA LYS A 188 -2.74 -23.64 1.86
C LYS A 188 -2.72 -22.85 0.56
N LYS A 189 -1.53 -22.46 0.15
CA LYS A 189 -1.28 -21.90 -1.19
C LYS A 189 -1.19 -23.05 -2.20
N ILE A 190 -1.77 -22.86 -3.39
CA ILE A 190 -1.70 -23.81 -4.50
C ILE A 190 -1.04 -23.22 -5.74
N ASP A 191 -1.08 -21.89 -5.92
CA ASP A 191 -0.55 -21.22 -7.10
C ASP A 191 -0.15 -19.78 -6.78
N THR A 192 0.56 -19.14 -7.70
CA THR A 192 0.84 -17.70 -7.68
C THR A 192 0.62 -17.10 -9.06
N ILE A 193 -0.30 -16.15 -9.16
CA ILE A 193 -0.54 -15.38 -10.37
C ILE A 193 0.56 -14.31 -10.46
N LYS A 194 1.34 -14.32 -11.55
CA LYS A 194 2.27 -13.24 -11.89
C LYS A 194 1.59 -12.30 -12.86
N ASP A 195 1.71 -11.02 -12.62
CA ASP A 195 1.21 -9.98 -13.51
C ASP A 195 2.35 -9.02 -13.92
N LYS A 196 2.04 -8.10 -14.83
CA LYS A 196 2.97 -7.07 -15.30
C LYS A 196 2.53 -5.67 -14.88
N LEU A 197 1.62 -5.58 -13.91
CA LEU A 197 1.15 -4.30 -13.41
C LEU A 197 2.27 -3.57 -12.66
N PRO A 198 2.29 -2.25 -12.71
CA PRO A 198 3.19 -1.47 -11.87
C PRO A 198 2.99 -1.83 -10.40
N ASN A 199 4.08 -1.89 -9.66
CA ASN A 199 4.04 -2.05 -8.21
C ASN A 199 3.28 -0.90 -7.54
N ALA A 200 3.02 -1.04 -6.24
CA ALA A 200 2.30 -0.08 -5.44
C ALA A 200 2.81 1.36 -5.63
N SER A 201 1.89 2.27 -5.87
CA SER A 201 2.11 3.69 -6.16
C SER A 201 1.14 4.57 -5.38
N ILE A 202 1.53 5.80 -5.11
CA ILE A 202 0.70 6.79 -4.39
C ILE A 202 -0.23 7.46 -5.39
N ALA A 203 -1.55 7.52 -5.09
CA ALA A 203 -2.54 8.14 -5.97
C ALA A 203 -2.83 9.59 -5.58
N PHE A 204 -3.01 10.43 -6.59
CA PHE A 204 -3.31 11.86 -6.50
C PHE A 204 -4.44 12.23 -7.46
N ARG A 205 -5.15 13.34 -7.21
CA ARG A 205 -6.08 13.86 -8.21
C ARG A 205 -5.33 14.26 -9.49
N LYS A 206 -5.98 14.15 -10.63
CA LYS A 206 -5.43 14.61 -11.92
C LYS A 206 -4.99 16.08 -11.88
N THR A 207 -5.67 16.91 -11.09
CA THR A 207 -5.35 18.34 -10.91
C THR A 207 -4.09 18.58 -10.08
N ASP A 208 -3.61 17.59 -9.35
CA ASP A 208 -2.51 17.73 -8.38
C ASP A 208 -1.19 17.14 -8.93
N ALA A 209 -0.98 17.26 -10.25
CA ALA A 209 0.19 16.72 -10.94
C ALA A 209 1.54 17.22 -10.36
N LYS A 210 1.58 18.47 -9.85
CA LYS A 210 2.76 18.99 -9.16
C LYS A 210 3.07 18.21 -7.89
N LEU A 211 2.06 17.95 -7.06
CA LEU A 211 2.19 17.15 -5.84
C LEU A 211 2.64 15.72 -6.16
N ALA A 212 2.03 15.08 -7.16
CA ALA A 212 2.43 13.75 -7.62
C ALA A 212 3.91 13.70 -8.05
N LYS A 213 4.39 14.75 -8.72
CA LYS A 213 5.80 14.88 -9.12
C LYS A 213 6.71 15.06 -7.90
N GLU A 214 6.37 15.93 -6.96
CA GLU A 214 7.15 16.16 -5.74
C GLU A 214 7.31 14.85 -4.93
N PHE A 215 6.24 14.08 -4.80
CA PHE A 215 6.31 12.76 -4.16
C PHE A 215 7.17 11.77 -4.95
N SER A 216 7.04 11.73 -6.28
CA SER A 216 7.86 10.87 -7.15
C SER A 216 9.35 11.18 -7.03
N ASP A 217 9.73 12.45 -7.08
CA ASP A 217 11.12 12.88 -6.93
C ASP A 217 11.67 12.51 -5.54
N THR A 218 10.84 12.66 -4.50
CA THR A 218 11.22 12.30 -3.13
C THR A 218 11.34 10.78 -2.94
N ILE A 219 10.46 9.98 -3.56
CA ILE A 219 10.58 8.50 -3.58
C ILE A 219 11.90 8.08 -4.22
N LEU A 220 12.29 8.67 -5.36
CA LEU A 220 13.57 8.38 -6.02
C LEU A 220 14.77 8.69 -5.14
N LYS A 221 14.73 9.81 -4.42
CA LYS A 221 15.76 10.20 -3.45
C LYS A 221 15.83 9.21 -2.31
N LEU A 222 14.68 8.91 -1.69
CA LEU A 222 14.58 8.03 -0.51
C LEU A 222 14.95 6.58 -0.83
N LYS A 223 14.64 6.07 -2.02
CA LYS A 223 15.01 4.71 -2.46
C LYS A 223 16.46 4.36 -2.14
N ASN A 224 17.37 5.32 -2.25
CA ASN A 224 18.80 5.12 -2.02
C ASN A 224 19.23 5.46 -0.59
N SER A 225 18.29 5.79 0.31
CA SER A 225 18.58 6.16 1.70
C SER A 225 18.66 4.95 2.63
N PRO A 226 19.42 5.06 3.74
CA PRO A 226 19.42 4.04 4.79
C PRO A 226 18.05 3.85 5.44
N GLU A 227 17.23 4.90 5.49
CA GLU A 227 15.88 4.89 6.07
C GLU A 227 14.98 3.96 5.25
N TYR A 228 14.96 4.11 3.93
CA TYR A 228 14.17 3.24 3.06
C TYR A 228 14.68 1.77 3.15
N ALA A 229 15.98 1.55 3.15
CA ALA A 229 16.55 0.22 3.31
C ALA A 229 16.11 -0.45 4.64
N LYS A 230 16.01 0.32 5.73
CA LYS A 230 15.48 -0.16 7.01
C LYS A 230 14.01 -0.56 6.90
N LEU A 231 13.18 0.22 6.19
CA LEU A 231 11.78 -0.13 5.96
C LEU A 231 11.65 -1.44 5.18
N VAL A 232 12.41 -1.60 4.09
CA VAL A 232 12.42 -2.85 3.32
C VAL A 232 12.86 -4.03 4.21
N LYS A 233 13.92 -3.89 4.98
CA LYS A 233 14.38 -4.94 5.87
C LYS A 233 13.35 -5.32 6.94
N LYS A 234 12.61 -4.33 7.45
CA LYS A 234 11.60 -4.53 8.50
C LYS A 234 10.35 -5.24 7.98
N TYR A 235 9.84 -4.82 6.83
CA TYR A 235 8.53 -5.25 6.33
C TYR A 235 8.60 -6.31 5.23
N PHE A 236 9.72 -6.38 4.50
CA PHE A 236 9.95 -7.30 3.39
C PHE A 236 11.35 -7.93 3.48
N PRO A 237 11.66 -8.61 4.59
CA PRO A 237 13.01 -9.13 4.83
C PRO A 237 13.49 -10.07 3.73
N GLU A 238 12.61 -10.85 3.11
CA GLU A 238 12.92 -11.76 2.00
C GLU A 238 13.34 -11.06 0.71
N HIS A 239 12.96 -9.77 0.53
CA HIS A 239 13.32 -8.97 -0.64
C HIS A 239 14.54 -8.06 -0.39
N TYR A 240 15.02 -7.98 0.86
CA TYR A 240 16.04 -7.00 1.25
C TYR A 240 17.35 -7.17 0.49
N ASP A 241 17.90 -8.38 0.39
CA ASP A 241 19.19 -8.62 -0.25
C ASP A 241 19.12 -8.32 -1.76
N ASN A 242 18.04 -8.71 -2.43
CA ASN A 242 17.79 -8.39 -3.83
C ASN A 242 17.63 -6.88 -4.04
N PHE A 243 16.94 -6.20 -3.14
CA PHE A 243 16.80 -4.75 -3.17
C PHE A 243 18.18 -4.06 -3.07
N ILE A 244 19.01 -4.43 -2.09
CA ILE A 244 20.36 -3.86 -1.92
C ILE A 244 21.25 -4.15 -3.13
N ALA A 245 21.16 -5.35 -3.71
CA ALA A 245 21.91 -5.69 -4.92
C ALA A 245 21.49 -4.82 -6.13
N SER A 246 20.19 -4.50 -6.25
CA SER A 246 19.67 -3.62 -7.31
C SER A 246 20.20 -2.19 -7.21
N LEU A 247 20.39 -1.66 -6.00
CA LEU A 247 20.95 -0.32 -5.79
C LEU A 247 22.44 -0.22 -6.23
N LYS A 248 23.20 -1.32 -6.10
CA LYS A 248 24.60 -1.37 -6.50
C LYS A 248 24.80 -1.43 -8.02
N LYS A 249 23.85 -1.99 -8.77
CA LYS A 249 23.91 -2.09 -10.23
C LYS A 249 23.59 -0.78 -10.94
N ASN A 250 22.94 0.14 -10.25
CA ASN A 250 22.50 1.44 -10.79
C ASN A 250 23.43 2.60 -10.39
N LYS A 251 24.56 2.31 -9.79
CA LYS A 251 25.70 3.23 -9.53
C LYS A 251 26.82 3.00 -10.52
#